data_d72bf7105bbe58ce098dc581b8b7742c
#
_entry.id   d72bf7105bbe58ce098dc581b8b7742c
#
_cell.length_a   1.000
_cell.length_b   1.000
_cell.length_c   1.000
_cell.angle_alpha   90.00
_cell.angle_beta   90.00
_cell.angle_gamma   90.00
#
_symmetry.space_group_name_H-M   'P 1'
#
loop_
_entity.id
_entity.type
_entity.pdbx_description
1 polymer ?
#
loop_
_entity_poly.entity_id
_entity_poly.type
_entity_poly.pdbx_seq_one_letter_code
_entity_poly.pdbx_strand_id
1 'polypeptide(L)'
;DSMFEWLNDNLPNGSKILEFGSGTGTIELTKSFEVTSIEDNEQWLYLAPDSTYIYAPLVNDWYDWQALEILQDETFEAIIVDGPHGKANRVHLIDWINVYPNVFNQSRFVVIDDANDTETWQFVELFKQLGWELLHHDPGNEENMGHNWSVFVKIHECPECGEEFNRYNDMIECCANL
;
A
#
# COMPACT_ATOMS: atom_id res chain seq x y z
N ASP A 1 8.11 -13.34 -10.56
CA ASP A 1 8.80 -12.09 -10.18
C ASP A 1 8.54 -11.81 -8.72
N SER A 2 9.50 -11.21 -8.02
CA SER A 2 9.28 -10.78 -6.65
C SER A 2 8.45 -9.49 -6.61
N MET A 3 7.82 -9.20 -5.48
CA MET A 3 7.12 -7.92 -5.25
C MET A 3 8.02 -6.72 -5.57
N PHE A 4 9.30 -6.78 -5.19
CA PHE A 4 10.27 -5.69 -5.46
C PHE A 4 10.56 -5.49 -6.94
N GLU A 5 10.71 -6.57 -7.72
CA GLU A 5 10.89 -6.50 -9.17
C GLU A 5 9.65 -5.88 -9.81
N TRP A 6 8.46 -6.36 -9.40
CA TRP A 6 7.20 -5.80 -9.89
C TRP A 6 7.07 -4.30 -9.61
N LEU A 7 7.39 -3.84 -8.39
CA LEU A 7 7.37 -2.42 -8.03
C LEU A 7 8.35 -1.61 -8.88
N ASN A 8 9.58 -2.10 -9.08
CA ASN A 8 10.59 -1.41 -9.90
C ASN A 8 10.17 -1.31 -11.38
N ASP A 9 9.41 -2.28 -11.90
CA ASP A 9 8.91 -2.28 -13.27
C ASP A 9 7.70 -1.34 -13.45
N ASN A 10 6.96 -1.06 -12.37
CA ASN A 10 5.69 -0.32 -12.43
C ASN A 10 5.75 1.09 -11.83
N LEU A 11 6.80 1.42 -11.07
CA LEU A 11 6.98 2.74 -10.45
C LEU A 11 8.31 3.37 -10.84
N PRO A 12 8.35 4.69 -11.09
CA PRO A 12 9.61 5.42 -11.27
C PRO A 12 10.49 5.34 -10.03
N ASN A 13 11.82 5.33 -10.21
CA ASN A 13 12.77 5.50 -9.10
C ASN A 13 12.48 6.84 -8.38
N GLY A 14 12.57 6.82 -7.06
CA GLY A 14 12.27 7.97 -6.22
C GLY A 14 10.76 8.17 -5.95
N SER A 15 9.89 7.25 -6.41
CA SER A 15 8.47 7.27 -6.01
C SER A 15 8.33 7.17 -4.50
N LYS A 16 7.38 7.91 -3.93
CA LYS A 16 7.06 7.84 -2.51
C LYS A 16 6.23 6.61 -2.20
N ILE A 17 6.68 5.81 -1.25
CA ILE A 17 5.99 4.61 -0.77
C ILE A 17 5.67 4.74 0.72
N LEU A 18 4.43 4.43 1.10
CA LEU A 18 4.04 4.21 2.48
C LEU A 18 4.05 2.71 2.75
N GLU A 19 4.76 2.28 3.78
CA GLU A 19 4.86 0.88 4.19
C GLU A 19 4.28 0.72 5.60
N PHE A 20 3.34 -0.20 5.77
CA PHE A 20 2.84 -0.65 7.06
C PHE A 20 3.57 -1.93 7.46
N GLY A 21 4.34 -1.88 8.53
CA GLY A 21 5.30 -2.90 8.94
C GLY A 21 6.65 -2.68 8.26
N SER A 22 7.71 -2.73 9.02
CA SER A 22 9.06 -2.61 8.49
C SER A 22 9.87 -3.87 8.75
N GLY A 23 10.86 -4.10 7.90
CA GLY A 23 11.70 -5.28 8.03
C GLY A 23 12.91 -5.24 7.10
N THR A 24 13.44 -6.41 6.79
CA THR A 24 14.54 -6.53 5.83
C THR A 24 14.12 -6.09 4.43
N GLY A 25 12.84 -6.23 4.07
CA GLY A 25 12.25 -5.75 2.83
C GLY A 25 12.36 -4.24 2.65
N THR A 26 12.23 -3.47 3.74
CA THR A 26 12.39 -2.01 3.73
C THR A 26 13.76 -1.59 3.19
N ILE A 27 14.82 -2.36 3.49
CA ILE A 27 16.18 -2.09 2.98
C ILE A 27 16.23 -2.21 1.45
N GLU A 28 15.47 -3.16 0.88
CA GLU A 28 15.39 -3.32 -0.58
C GLU A 28 14.59 -2.18 -1.21
N LEU A 29 13.46 -1.80 -0.61
CA LEU A 29 12.61 -0.70 -1.08
C LEU A 29 13.38 0.62 -1.14
N THR A 30 14.17 0.95 -0.11
CA THR A 30 14.91 2.22 -0.04
C THR A 30 16.02 2.35 -1.08
N LYS A 31 16.40 1.27 -1.79
CA LYS A 31 17.34 1.36 -2.91
C LYS A 31 16.77 2.08 -4.12
N SER A 32 15.45 2.05 -4.29
CA SER A 32 14.77 2.62 -5.46
C SER A 32 13.76 3.71 -5.11
N PHE A 33 13.24 3.73 -3.90
CA PHE A 33 12.07 4.53 -3.51
C PHE A 33 12.32 5.39 -2.26
N GLU A 34 11.54 6.47 -2.13
CA GLU A 34 11.44 7.25 -0.89
C GLU A 34 10.42 6.57 0.02
N VAL A 35 10.87 5.86 1.06
CA VAL A 35 10.02 5.04 1.91
C VAL A 35 9.71 5.74 3.21
N THR A 36 8.42 5.75 3.58
CA THR A 36 7.95 6.07 4.93
C THR A 36 7.37 4.80 5.53
N SER A 37 8.00 4.28 6.60
CA SER A 37 7.60 3.02 7.25
C SER A 37 6.90 3.29 8.58
N ILE A 38 5.73 2.70 8.75
CA ILE A 38 4.97 2.66 10.00
C ILE A 38 5.34 1.36 10.72
N GLU A 39 5.76 1.46 11.98
CA GLU A 39 6.25 0.30 12.72
C GLU A 39 5.77 0.33 14.18
N ASP A 40 5.29 -0.80 14.67
CA ASP A 40 4.81 -0.96 16.05
C ASP A 40 5.85 -1.54 17.01
N ASN A 41 6.90 -2.18 16.50
CA ASN A 41 7.95 -2.81 17.28
C ASN A 41 9.23 -1.98 17.23
N GLU A 42 9.62 -1.42 18.38
CA GLU A 42 10.83 -0.60 18.50
C GLU A 42 12.12 -1.29 18.02
N GLN A 43 12.17 -2.63 18.00
CA GLN A 43 13.35 -3.37 17.56
C GLN A 43 13.57 -3.30 16.03
N TRP A 44 12.52 -3.01 15.26
CA TRP A 44 12.57 -2.87 13.81
C TRP A 44 12.72 -1.43 13.33
N LEU A 45 12.55 -0.46 14.26
CA LEU A 45 12.77 0.95 13.93
C LEU A 45 14.22 1.20 13.48
N TYR A 46 14.36 1.96 12.41
CA TYR A 46 15.66 2.37 11.85
C TYR A 46 16.52 1.23 11.30
N LEU A 47 15.94 0.06 11.04
CA LEU A 47 16.63 -1.04 10.37
C LEU A 47 17.12 -0.64 8.98
N ALA A 48 16.32 0.09 8.22
CA ALA A 48 16.67 0.73 6.97
C ALA A 48 16.95 2.23 7.21
N PRO A 49 18.21 2.68 7.30
CA PRO A 49 18.56 4.05 7.68
C PRO A 49 18.08 5.10 6.69
N ASP A 50 17.76 4.71 5.46
CA ASP A 50 17.27 5.59 4.40
C ASP A 50 15.74 5.70 4.37
N SER A 51 15.02 4.98 5.26
CA SER A 51 13.58 5.13 5.44
C SER A 51 13.24 6.19 6.50
N THR A 52 12.14 6.90 6.29
CA THR A 52 11.50 7.72 7.32
C THR A 52 10.60 6.82 8.18
N TYR A 53 10.80 6.82 9.51
CA TYR A 53 10.01 5.97 10.40
C TYR A 53 8.97 6.74 11.20
N ILE A 54 7.77 6.15 11.31
CA ILE A 54 6.71 6.56 12.21
C ILE A 54 6.47 5.41 13.19
N TYR A 55 6.81 5.64 14.47
CA TYR A 55 6.46 4.68 15.51
C TYR A 55 4.98 4.78 15.84
N ALA A 56 4.24 3.69 15.64
CA ALA A 56 2.81 3.60 15.88
C ALA A 56 2.49 2.28 16.62
N PRO A 57 2.47 2.28 17.97
CA PRO A 57 2.14 1.08 18.74
C PRO A 57 0.73 0.59 18.38
N LEU A 58 0.48 -0.71 18.55
CA LEU A 58 -0.83 -1.27 18.24
C LEU A 58 -1.87 -0.89 19.29
N VAL A 59 -3.01 -0.41 18.81
CA VAL A 59 -4.21 -0.11 19.60
C VAL A 59 -5.41 -0.80 18.92
N ASN A 60 -6.10 -1.71 19.62
CA ASN A 60 -7.20 -2.51 19.06
C ASN A 60 -6.82 -3.26 17.77
N ASP A 61 -5.70 -3.96 17.82
CA ASP A 61 -5.19 -4.80 16.73
C ASP A 61 -4.80 -4.06 15.43
N TRP A 62 -4.64 -2.72 15.49
CA TRP A 62 -4.14 -1.88 14.40
C TRP A 62 -3.21 -0.80 14.94
N TYR A 63 -2.47 -0.15 14.06
CA TYR A 63 -1.58 0.96 14.40
C TYR A 63 -2.32 2.13 15.03
N ASP A 64 -1.72 2.78 16.04
CA ASP A 64 -2.32 3.93 16.72
C ASP A 64 -2.63 5.07 15.74
N TRP A 65 -3.91 5.39 15.63
CA TRP A 65 -4.42 6.40 14.69
C TRP A 65 -3.87 7.80 14.98
N GLN A 66 -3.56 8.12 16.24
CA GLN A 66 -2.97 9.42 16.58
C GLN A 66 -1.56 9.56 16.00
N ALA A 67 -0.78 8.47 15.99
CA ALA A 67 0.53 8.47 15.33
C ALA A 67 0.43 8.63 13.81
N LEU A 68 -0.66 8.18 13.21
CA LEU A 68 -0.90 8.23 11.76
C LEU A 68 -1.50 9.55 11.27
N GLU A 69 -1.98 10.44 12.15
CA GLU A 69 -2.54 11.75 11.77
C GLU A 69 -1.56 12.60 10.96
N ILE A 70 -0.26 12.44 11.18
CA ILE A 70 0.80 13.15 10.44
C ILE A 70 0.76 12.87 8.93
N LEU A 71 0.13 11.77 8.51
CA LEU A 71 0.05 11.35 7.11
C LEU A 71 -1.16 11.92 6.38
N GLN A 72 -2.10 12.59 7.05
CA GLN A 72 -3.39 12.99 6.49
C GLN A 72 -3.30 13.84 5.20
N ASP A 73 -2.24 14.63 5.07
CA ASP A 73 -1.99 15.52 3.93
C ASP A 73 -0.84 15.04 3.02
N GLU A 74 -0.26 13.87 3.32
CA GLU A 74 0.80 13.27 2.52
C GLU A 74 0.21 12.47 1.34
N THR A 75 1.04 12.33 0.30
CA THR A 75 0.67 11.55 -0.89
C THR A 75 1.75 10.52 -1.21
N PHE A 76 1.32 9.33 -1.61
CA PHE A 76 2.20 8.22 -1.95
C PHE A 76 1.79 7.62 -3.28
N GLU A 77 2.77 7.17 -4.08
CA GLU A 77 2.50 6.46 -5.35
C GLU A 77 2.04 5.03 -5.08
N ALA A 78 2.54 4.41 -4.01
CA ALA A 78 2.09 3.09 -3.58
C ALA A 78 2.02 2.99 -2.06
N ILE A 79 1.16 2.09 -1.59
CA ILE A 79 1.03 1.72 -0.18
C ILE A 79 1.27 0.21 -0.09
N ILE A 80 2.21 -0.19 0.76
CA ILE A 80 2.53 -1.60 1.03
C ILE A 80 2.03 -1.95 2.43
N VAL A 81 1.37 -3.07 2.57
CA VAL A 81 0.85 -3.58 3.83
C VAL A 81 1.50 -4.94 4.11
N ASP A 82 2.61 -4.91 4.82
CA ASP A 82 3.36 -6.06 5.31
C ASP A 82 3.14 -6.32 6.81
N GLY A 83 2.58 -5.37 7.51
CA GLY A 83 2.20 -5.42 8.92
C GLY A 83 0.76 -5.01 9.17
N PRO A 84 0.33 -5.03 10.44
CA PRO A 84 1.05 -5.56 11.59
C PRO A 84 1.07 -7.09 11.60
N HIS A 85 2.10 -7.66 12.27
CA HIS A 85 2.25 -9.11 12.37
C HIS A 85 1.45 -9.73 13.53
N GLY A 86 1.30 -11.05 13.49
CA GLY A 86 0.74 -11.85 14.56
C GLY A 86 -0.78 -11.96 14.51
N LYS A 87 -1.47 -11.56 15.58
CA LYS A 87 -2.94 -11.66 15.68
C LYS A 87 -3.65 -10.39 15.24
N ALA A 88 -2.91 -9.37 14.84
CA ALA A 88 -3.46 -8.13 14.37
C ALA A 88 -4.29 -8.33 13.09
N ASN A 89 -5.27 -7.47 12.89
CA ASN A 89 -6.21 -7.60 11.78
C ASN A 89 -5.93 -6.52 10.73
N ARG A 90 -5.27 -6.88 9.64
CA ARG A 90 -4.95 -5.98 8.52
C ARG A 90 -6.19 -5.37 7.84
N VAL A 91 -7.37 -5.94 8.03
CA VAL A 91 -8.64 -5.39 7.51
C VAL A 91 -8.95 -3.99 8.06
N HIS A 92 -8.40 -3.62 9.22
CA HIS A 92 -8.49 -2.24 9.75
C HIS A 92 -7.83 -1.18 8.86
N LEU A 93 -7.02 -1.59 7.87
CA LEU A 93 -6.60 -0.71 6.78
C LEU A 93 -7.81 -0.04 6.10
N ILE A 94 -8.90 -0.76 5.90
CA ILE A 94 -10.12 -0.24 5.27
C ILE A 94 -10.76 0.86 6.12
N ASP A 95 -10.76 0.71 7.44
CA ASP A 95 -11.25 1.75 8.35
C ASP A 95 -10.39 3.01 8.24
N TRP A 96 -9.07 2.83 8.14
CA TRP A 96 -8.13 3.94 7.99
C TRP A 96 -8.29 4.64 6.63
N ILE A 97 -8.48 3.89 5.53
CA ILE A 97 -8.78 4.44 4.19
C ILE A 97 -10.03 5.32 4.23
N ASN A 98 -11.07 4.93 4.95
CA ASN A 98 -12.31 5.69 5.05
C ASN A 98 -12.13 7.02 5.82
N VAL A 99 -11.20 7.07 6.76
CA VAL A 99 -10.91 8.29 7.55
C VAL A 99 -9.93 9.22 6.82
N TYR A 100 -8.93 8.65 6.14
CA TYR A 100 -7.89 9.40 5.41
C TYR A 100 -7.89 9.08 3.91
N PRO A 101 -9.02 9.31 3.21
CA PRO A 101 -9.17 8.91 1.81
C PRO A 101 -8.16 9.59 0.88
N ASN A 102 -7.65 10.77 1.23
CA ASN A 102 -6.70 11.51 0.39
C ASN A 102 -5.37 10.76 0.22
N VAL A 103 -4.89 10.08 1.26
CA VAL A 103 -3.66 9.28 1.21
C VAL A 103 -3.79 8.18 0.14
N PHE A 104 -4.95 7.52 0.09
CA PHE A 104 -5.22 6.41 -0.84
C PHE A 104 -5.67 6.87 -2.22
N ASN A 105 -6.46 7.94 -2.32
CA ASN A 105 -6.96 8.43 -3.60
C ASN A 105 -5.86 8.89 -4.55
N GLN A 106 -4.70 9.27 -4.02
CA GLN A 106 -3.52 9.66 -4.80
C GLN A 106 -2.59 8.48 -5.08
N SER A 107 -2.76 7.36 -4.36
CA SER A 107 -1.95 6.16 -4.57
C SER A 107 -2.41 5.42 -5.81
N ARG A 108 -1.43 4.98 -6.61
CA ARG A 108 -1.67 4.17 -7.79
C ARG A 108 -1.91 2.72 -7.44
N PHE A 109 -1.19 2.21 -6.44
CA PHE A 109 -1.25 0.81 -6.02
C PHE A 109 -1.38 0.67 -4.51
N VAL A 110 -2.11 -0.35 -4.08
CA VAL A 110 -2.03 -0.92 -2.73
C VAL A 110 -1.54 -2.36 -2.87
N VAL A 111 -0.45 -2.69 -2.19
CA VAL A 111 0.15 -4.01 -2.18
C VAL A 111 -0.06 -4.63 -0.81
N ILE A 112 -0.60 -5.83 -0.77
CA ILE A 112 -0.72 -6.63 0.46
C ILE A 112 0.31 -7.75 0.37
N ASP A 113 1.32 -7.71 1.24
CA ASP A 113 2.36 -8.73 1.32
C ASP A 113 2.00 -9.80 2.35
N ASP A 114 2.51 -11.02 2.15
CA ASP A 114 2.23 -12.19 2.98
C ASP A 114 0.73 -12.49 3.23
N ALA A 115 -0.14 -12.09 2.30
CA ALA A 115 -1.57 -12.37 2.38
C ALA A 115 -1.87 -13.75 1.81
N ASN A 116 -2.33 -14.68 2.66
CA ASN A 116 -2.83 -15.96 2.17
C ASN A 116 -4.09 -15.76 1.30
N ASP A 117 -4.47 -16.80 0.53
CA ASP A 117 -5.62 -16.73 -0.39
C ASP A 117 -6.92 -16.24 0.28
N THR A 118 -7.17 -16.66 1.50
CA THR A 118 -8.38 -16.24 2.23
C THR A 118 -8.36 -14.75 2.54
N GLU A 119 -7.21 -14.23 2.97
CA GLU A 119 -7.02 -12.82 3.29
C GLU A 119 -7.07 -11.97 2.02
N THR A 120 -6.41 -12.42 0.94
CA THR A 120 -6.48 -11.77 -0.37
C THR A 120 -7.92 -11.62 -0.85
N TRP A 121 -8.71 -12.69 -0.82
CA TRP A 121 -10.12 -12.63 -1.23
C TRP A 121 -10.97 -11.75 -0.32
N GLN A 122 -10.66 -11.67 0.97
CA GLN A 122 -11.30 -10.72 1.88
C GLN A 122 -11.01 -9.27 1.47
N PHE A 123 -9.76 -8.94 1.12
CA PHE A 123 -9.41 -7.62 0.59
C PHE A 123 -10.07 -7.34 -0.75
N VAL A 124 -10.16 -8.30 -1.67
CA VAL A 124 -10.86 -8.14 -2.95
C VAL A 124 -12.29 -7.65 -2.74
N GLU A 125 -13.04 -8.28 -1.84
CA GLU A 125 -14.43 -7.89 -1.57
C GLU A 125 -14.54 -6.50 -0.92
N LEU A 126 -13.62 -6.16 -0.03
CA LEU A 126 -13.60 -4.87 0.66
C LEU A 126 -13.14 -3.73 -0.26
N PHE A 127 -12.06 -3.92 -0.99
CA PHE A 127 -11.52 -2.93 -1.90
C PHE A 127 -12.46 -2.63 -3.07
N LYS A 128 -13.16 -3.65 -3.58
CA LYS A 128 -14.18 -3.47 -4.61
C LYS A 128 -15.26 -2.46 -4.21
N GLN A 129 -15.67 -2.44 -2.93
CA GLN A 129 -16.63 -1.46 -2.42
C GLN A 129 -16.08 -0.02 -2.41
N LEU A 130 -14.76 0.14 -2.44
CA LEU A 130 -14.05 1.41 -2.48
C LEU A 130 -13.59 1.80 -3.90
N GLY A 131 -13.99 1.05 -4.93
CA GLY A 131 -13.60 1.28 -6.31
C GLY A 131 -12.18 0.85 -6.66
N TRP A 132 -11.64 -0.14 -5.93
CA TRP A 132 -10.36 -0.77 -6.22
C TRP A 132 -10.58 -2.16 -6.82
N GLU A 133 -9.67 -2.58 -7.69
CA GLU A 133 -9.70 -3.89 -8.33
C GLU A 133 -8.38 -4.62 -8.10
N LEU A 134 -8.46 -5.96 -8.02
CA LEU A 134 -7.28 -6.82 -7.98
C LEU A 134 -6.60 -6.81 -9.35
N LEU A 135 -5.38 -6.26 -9.41
CA LEU A 135 -4.58 -6.20 -10.63
C LEU A 135 -3.68 -7.43 -10.78
N HIS A 136 -3.08 -7.89 -9.67
CA HIS A 136 -2.13 -8.99 -9.66
C HIS A 136 -2.23 -9.77 -8.34
N HIS A 137 -2.02 -11.07 -8.41
CA HIS A 137 -1.89 -11.94 -7.25
C HIS A 137 -0.84 -13.02 -7.55
N ASP A 138 0.20 -13.08 -6.72
CA ASP A 138 1.17 -14.15 -6.69
C ASP A 138 0.87 -15.03 -5.46
N PRO A 139 0.41 -16.29 -5.65
CA PRO A 139 0.08 -17.18 -4.54
C PRO A 139 1.31 -17.71 -3.79
N GLY A 140 2.50 -17.31 -4.22
CA GLY A 140 3.75 -17.86 -3.72
C GLY A 140 4.06 -19.25 -4.26
N ASN A 141 5.31 -19.63 -4.23
CA ASN A 141 5.80 -20.94 -4.64
C ASN A 141 7.06 -21.31 -3.85
N GLU A 142 7.62 -22.52 -4.10
CA GLU A 142 8.83 -23.00 -3.40
C GLU A 142 10.06 -22.12 -3.73
N GLU A 143 10.12 -21.48 -4.88
CA GLU A 143 11.25 -20.65 -5.31
C GLU A 143 11.32 -19.32 -4.56
N ASN A 144 10.17 -18.72 -4.22
CA ASN A 144 10.08 -17.51 -3.42
C ASN A 144 9.77 -17.78 -1.94
N MET A 145 10.09 -18.98 -1.45
CA MET A 145 9.88 -19.42 -0.06
C MET A 145 8.40 -19.34 0.38
N GLY A 146 7.48 -19.42 -0.55
CA GLY A 146 6.04 -19.35 -0.26
C GLY A 146 5.50 -17.94 0.01
N HIS A 147 6.30 -16.89 -0.14
CA HIS A 147 5.80 -15.52 -0.04
C HIS A 147 4.75 -15.26 -1.12
N ASN A 148 3.59 -14.83 -0.69
CA ASN A 148 2.49 -14.45 -1.54
C ASN A 148 2.22 -12.95 -1.40
N TRP A 149 1.74 -12.33 -2.45
CA TRP A 149 1.42 -10.90 -2.44
C TRP A 149 0.37 -10.56 -3.48
N SER A 150 -0.34 -9.46 -3.25
CA SER A 150 -1.42 -9.02 -4.12
C SER A 150 -1.34 -7.52 -4.35
N VAL A 151 -1.68 -7.08 -5.54
CA VAL A 151 -1.72 -5.66 -5.92
C VAL A 151 -3.14 -5.28 -6.27
N PHE A 152 -3.58 -4.18 -5.68
CA PHE A 152 -4.84 -3.54 -5.99
C PHE A 152 -4.59 -2.19 -6.65
N VAL A 153 -5.43 -1.85 -7.63
CA VAL A 153 -5.40 -0.59 -8.35
C VAL A 153 -6.76 0.11 -8.24
N LYS A 154 -6.75 1.43 -8.05
CA LYS A 154 -7.98 2.20 -8.05
C LYS A 154 -8.32 2.63 -9.46
N ILE A 155 -9.56 2.33 -9.88
CA ILE A 155 -10.09 2.75 -11.15
C ILE A 155 -10.83 4.08 -10.97
N HIS A 156 -10.48 5.06 -11.77
CA HIS A 156 -11.14 6.35 -11.87
C HIS A 156 -11.78 6.48 -13.24
N GLU A 157 -13.10 6.63 -13.28
CA GLU A 157 -13.85 6.87 -14.51
C GLU A 157 -13.98 8.36 -14.77
N CYS A 158 -13.62 8.79 -15.98
CA CYS A 158 -13.82 10.17 -16.40
C CYS A 158 -15.33 10.45 -16.55
N PRO A 159 -15.90 11.43 -15.84
CA PRO A 159 -17.33 11.74 -15.89
C PRO A 159 -17.77 12.28 -17.24
N GLU A 160 -16.85 12.77 -18.08
CA GLU A 160 -17.17 13.37 -19.39
C GLU A 160 -17.16 12.34 -20.53
N CYS A 161 -16.17 11.44 -20.56
CA CYS A 161 -16.01 10.47 -21.65
C CYS A 161 -16.20 9.00 -21.24
N GLY A 162 -16.25 8.69 -19.94
CA GLY A 162 -16.36 7.33 -19.43
C GLY A 162 -15.08 6.51 -19.55
N GLU A 163 -13.94 7.12 -19.92
CA GLU A 163 -12.66 6.42 -19.90
C GLU A 163 -12.21 6.12 -18.47
N GLU A 164 -11.60 4.95 -18.27
CA GLU A 164 -11.06 4.51 -16.99
C GLU A 164 -9.57 4.84 -16.86
N PHE A 165 -9.17 5.32 -15.69
CA PHE A 165 -7.80 5.69 -15.36
C PHE A 165 -7.40 5.09 -14.02
N ASN A 166 -6.17 4.67 -13.89
CA ASN A 166 -5.61 4.16 -12.64
C ASN A 166 -4.89 5.25 -11.82
N ARG A 167 -5.06 6.53 -12.18
CA ARG A 167 -4.60 7.69 -11.42
C ARG A 167 -5.64 8.80 -11.52
N TYR A 168 -5.97 9.38 -10.38
CA TYR A 168 -6.94 10.49 -10.31
C TYR A 168 -6.53 11.69 -11.17
N ASN A 169 -5.24 12.05 -11.14
CA ASN A 169 -4.73 13.19 -11.92
C ASN A 169 -4.84 12.96 -13.43
N ASP A 170 -4.62 11.75 -13.92
CA ASP A 170 -4.74 11.41 -15.34
C ASP A 170 -6.19 11.58 -15.81
N MET A 171 -7.16 11.19 -14.95
CA MET A 171 -8.58 11.43 -15.21
C MET A 171 -8.90 12.92 -15.26
N ILE A 172 -8.38 13.73 -14.33
CA ILE A 172 -8.61 15.19 -14.32
C ILE A 172 -8.01 15.85 -15.57
N GLU A 173 -6.82 15.43 -16.01
CA GLU A 173 -6.20 15.91 -17.26
C GLU A 173 -7.04 15.55 -18.50
N CYS A 174 -7.64 14.35 -18.53
CA CYS A 174 -8.58 13.96 -19.59
C CYS A 174 -9.77 14.89 -19.61
N CYS A 175 -10.46 15.11 -18.49
CA CYS A 175 -11.63 15.98 -18.41
C CYS A 175 -11.34 17.44 -18.79
N ALA A 176 -10.12 17.92 -18.53
CA ALA A 176 -9.73 19.29 -18.85
C ALA A 176 -9.45 19.53 -20.35
N ASN A 177 -9.28 18.45 -21.14
CA ASN A 177 -8.98 18.49 -22.57
C ASN A 177 -10.20 18.20 -23.45
N LEU A 178 -11.38 18.00 -22.88
CA LEU A 178 -12.67 17.83 -23.55
C LEU A 178 -13.48 19.11 -23.54
#